data_4a5c6488052b4f3914be13c8d49916b4
#
_entry.id   4a5c6488052b4f3914be13c8d49916b4
#
_cell.length_a   1.000
_cell.length_b   1.000
_cell.length_c   1.000
_cell.angle_alpha   90.00
_cell.angle_beta   90.00
_cell.angle_gamma   90.00
#
_symmetry.space_group_name_H-M   'P 1'
#
loop_
_entity.id
_entity.type
_entity.pdbx_description
1 polymer ?
#
loop_
_entity_poly.entity_id
_entity_poly.type
_entity_poly.pdbx_seq_one_letter_code
_entity_poly.pdbx_strand_id
1 'polypeptide(L)'
;QVMSVINHLHIGVIFYKKAWERFLGYSLLLVLFVPFFEYLLNGGLYLRGKVLIPFLPLLLYWMAYFLMKMRDRLLSPRAVSFCFGITVFLAAIYCDFKIKELQYFILFDAVLMFLCHFLYEKTRKMACIVVPVFVLMGTFSTGFHGMQNNMVSEQLFAEIDAQEYQSLIKELKDQDLYGYRIETRGSDQENFVNINRIYDMEQSISTIYSSAYAAKYDAFRKHVFGLNEPHRNILMQGMTNNRVFLKMMGVKYLISNQKLDAKVCKKEGKNVVYDNGEVAPLGYVTNTLLDEKQYELLEYPYNQIAFLHGTVTNRQTENLQKTSEAIVHQMQQEVSPVSFDLGSIQSKLLTIDEEENGYHIVSKGNATVKANIQIPKRGANYLFVEFDVKNNRKKQDMSIRIENEKNKLTDRSHVYYNRNKTFRFAVACKQNLKKLHISFGKGDYQIYNVKCYAAKISEASVKKLYHNKMKITDNWTTGDILQGTVDSAEDGKLVTSIPNADGFSLFVDGKKAKIEDINYAFIGTSLTAGTHRIKLVYESPGLRVGKYVSVVGFLLCFILCLIRIFTGCRRKKFVLQ
;
A
#
# COMPACT_ATOMS: atom_id res chain seq x y z
N GLN A 1 21.74 -8.67 17.04
CA GLN A 1 22.82 -8.04 17.83
C GLN A 1 22.29 -7.25 19.00
N VAL A 2 21.36 -6.32 18.80
CA VAL A 2 20.72 -5.60 19.89
C VAL A 2 20.10 -6.59 20.91
N MET A 3 19.51 -7.71 20.47
CA MET A 3 18.95 -8.74 21.33
C MET A 3 19.99 -9.47 22.18
N SER A 4 21.16 -9.79 21.65
CA SER A 4 22.23 -10.45 22.39
C SER A 4 22.78 -9.55 23.50
N VAL A 5 23.04 -8.29 23.16
CA VAL A 5 23.50 -7.28 24.14
C VAL A 5 22.40 -6.99 25.18
N ILE A 6 21.15 -6.92 24.77
CA ILE A 6 19.98 -6.70 25.62
C ILE A 6 19.83 -7.84 26.64
N ASN A 7 20.00 -9.08 26.24
CA ASN A 7 19.93 -10.22 27.16
C ASN A 7 20.99 -10.16 28.26
N HIS A 8 22.22 -9.74 27.96
CA HIS A 8 23.27 -9.55 28.95
C HIS A 8 22.89 -8.53 30.04
N LEU A 9 22.22 -7.47 29.63
CA LEU A 9 21.91 -6.33 30.49
C LEU A 9 20.73 -6.61 31.42
N HIS A 10 19.79 -7.40 30.96
CA HIS A 10 18.53 -7.59 31.67
C HIS A 10 18.62 -8.60 32.79
N ILE A 11 19.46 -9.61 32.67
CA ILE A 11 19.71 -10.54 33.79
C ILE A 11 20.42 -9.81 34.93
N GLY A 12 21.23 -8.79 34.64
CA GLY A 12 21.86 -7.92 35.65
C GLY A 12 20.89 -7.14 36.51
N VAL A 13 19.65 -6.91 36.07
CA VAL A 13 18.61 -6.21 36.86
C VAL A 13 18.34 -6.88 38.17
N ILE A 14 18.40 -8.19 38.24
CA ILE A 14 18.18 -8.99 39.46
C ILE A 14 19.14 -8.55 40.59
N PHE A 15 20.34 -8.13 40.24
CA PHE A 15 21.40 -7.76 41.19
C PHE A 15 21.45 -6.26 41.50
N TYR A 16 20.54 -5.45 40.95
CA TYR A 16 20.48 -4.04 41.28
C TYR A 16 19.86 -3.78 42.65
N LYS A 17 20.48 -2.90 43.43
CA LYS A 17 20.06 -2.62 44.79
C LYS A 17 18.90 -1.65 44.88
N LYS A 18 18.83 -0.65 43.96
CA LYS A 18 17.82 0.39 44.03
C LYS A 18 16.51 -0.05 43.35
N ALA A 19 15.38 0.23 44.01
CA ALA A 19 14.07 -0.19 43.52
C ALA A 19 13.73 0.36 42.13
N TRP A 20 14.05 1.62 41.83
CA TRP A 20 13.79 2.23 40.52
C TRP A 20 14.60 1.57 39.36
N GLU A 21 15.84 1.12 39.66
CA GLU A 21 16.67 0.40 38.68
C GLU A 21 16.03 -0.94 38.33
N ARG A 22 15.55 -1.66 39.33
CA ARG A 22 14.83 -2.92 39.12
C ARG A 22 13.53 -2.71 38.36
N PHE A 23 12.75 -1.71 38.76
CA PHE A 23 11.50 -1.38 38.08
C PHE A 23 11.72 -1.07 36.62
N LEU A 24 12.65 -0.18 36.27
CA LEU A 24 12.95 0.18 34.89
C LEU A 24 13.45 -1.02 34.08
N GLY A 25 14.35 -1.80 34.65
CA GLY A 25 14.88 -2.99 33.99
C GLY A 25 13.82 -4.06 33.72
N TYR A 26 12.95 -4.35 34.72
CA TYR A 26 11.85 -5.31 34.52
C TYR A 26 10.81 -4.78 33.53
N SER A 27 10.52 -3.48 33.52
CA SER A 27 9.62 -2.87 32.54
C SER A 27 10.17 -3.00 31.12
N LEU A 28 11.47 -2.78 30.92
CA LEU A 28 12.12 -2.97 29.61
C LEU A 28 12.09 -4.44 29.18
N LEU A 29 12.40 -5.38 30.09
CA LEU A 29 12.28 -6.82 29.83
C LEU A 29 10.88 -7.18 29.37
N LEU A 30 9.87 -6.70 30.08
CA LEU A 30 8.48 -6.98 29.79
C LEU A 30 8.07 -6.47 28.40
N VAL A 31 8.47 -5.25 28.04
CA VAL A 31 8.22 -4.67 26.71
C VAL A 31 8.93 -5.43 25.60
N LEU A 32 10.15 -5.92 25.85
CA LEU A 32 10.97 -6.59 24.84
C LEU A 32 10.58 -8.05 24.59
N PHE A 33 10.19 -8.77 25.66
CA PHE A 33 9.99 -10.22 25.58
C PHE A 33 8.55 -10.67 25.60
N VAL A 34 7.61 -9.82 25.99
CA VAL A 34 6.19 -10.17 25.97
C VAL A 34 5.55 -9.69 24.68
N PRO A 35 5.15 -10.61 23.78
CA PRO A 35 4.61 -10.26 22.46
C PRO A 35 3.39 -9.32 22.49
N PHE A 36 2.65 -9.34 23.59
CA PHE A 36 1.52 -8.43 23.81
C PHE A 36 1.93 -6.94 23.69
N PHE A 37 3.10 -6.56 24.19
CA PHE A 37 3.55 -5.17 24.10
C PHE A 37 3.98 -4.78 22.69
N GLU A 38 4.60 -5.68 21.92
CA GLU A 38 4.85 -5.44 20.49
C GLU A 38 3.54 -5.25 19.72
N TYR A 39 2.53 -6.07 20.02
CA TYR A 39 1.20 -5.95 19.43
C TYR A 39 0.54 -4.62 19.79
N LEU A 40 0.54 -4.26 21.09
CA LEU A 40 -0.04 -3.00 21.59
C LEU A 40 0.65 -1.78 20.99
N LEU A 41 1.99 -1.75 20.99
CA LEU A 41 2.78 -0.65 20.45
C LEU A 41 2.65 -0.52 18.92
N ASN A 42 2.26 -1.59 18.22
CA ASN A 42 1.93 -1.56 16.80
C ASN A 42 0.44 -1.27 16.54
N GLY A 43 -0.24 -0.62 17.48
CA GLY A 43 -1.64 -0.25 17.33
C GLY A 43 -2.63 -1.42 17.30
N GLY A 44 -2.26 -2.58 17.85
CA GLY A 44 -3.12 -3.77 17.86
C GLY A 44 -3.24 -4.50 16.52
N LEU A 45 -2.34 -4.22 15.56
CA LEU A 45 -2.42 -4.77 14.20
C LEU A 45 -1.76 -6.16 14.08
N TYR A 46 -0.47 -6.26 14.41
CA TYR A 46 0.31 -7.50 14.35
C TYR A 46 1.66 -7.35 15.06
N LEU A 47 2.30 -8.47 15.37
CA LEU A 47 3.62 -8.48 16.02
C LEU A 47 4.71 -8.02 15.05
N ARG A 48 5.48 -6.99 15.43
CA ARG A 48 6.58 -6.49 14.62
C ARG A 48 7.66 -5.80 15.45
N GLY A 49 8.86 -6.36 15.46
CA GLY A 49 9.99 -5.83 16.22
C GLY A 49 10.41 -4.38 15.89
N LYS A 50 9.93 -3.81 14.78
CA LYS A 50 10.19 -2.39 14.42
C LYS A 50 9.66 -1.39 15.46
N VAL A 51 8.63 -1.73 16.22
CA VAL A 51 8.08 -0.88 17.28
C VAL A 51 9.03 -0.69 18.46
N LEU A 52 10.09 -1.50 18.54
CA LEU A 52 11.12 -1.39 19.56
C LEU A 52 12.21 -0.35 19.20
N ILE A 53 12.26 0.14 17.96
CA ILE A 53 13.27 1.12 17.52
C ILE A 53 13.30 2.38 18.41
N PRO A 54 12.16 2.99 18.81
CA PRO A 54 12.17 4.16 19.70
C PRO A 54 12.79 3.89 21.08
N PHE A 55 12.85 2.63 21.50
CA PHE A 55 13.44 2.24 22.79
C PHE A 55 14.96 2.04 22.73
N LEU A 56 15.58 2.04 21.55
CA LEU A 56 17.02 1.85 21.39
C LEU A 56 17.86 2.84 22.21
N PRO A 57 17.57 4.15 22.25
CA PRO A 57 18.34 5.07 23.10
C PRO A 57 18.28 4.70 24.57
N LEU A 58 17.12 4.28 25.07
CA LEU A 58 16.96 3.84 26.45
C LEU A 58 17.72 2.54 26.73
N LEU A 59 17.71 1.61 25.79
CA LEU A 59 18.47 0.36 25.88
C LEU A 59 19.98 0.62 25.89
N LEU A 60 20.48 1.51 25.04
CA LEU A 60 21.88 1.92 24.99
C LEU A 60 22.29 2.64 26.28
N TYR A 61 21.45 3.52 26.80
CA TYR A 61 21.66 4.15 28.11
C TYR A 61 21.77 3.09 29.22
N TRP A 62 20.86 2.11 29.22
CA TRP A 62 20.85 1.04 30.21
C TRP A 62 22.11 0.17 30.11
N MET A 63 22.58 -0.09 28.92
CA MET A 63 23.85 -0.77 28.66
C MET A 63 25.03 0.01 29.24
N ALA A 64 25.13 1.29 28.93
CA ALA A 64 26.18 2.13 29.47
C ALA A 64 26.14 2.19 30.99
N TYR A 65 24.95 2.21 31.59
CA TYR A 65 24.75 2.19 33.03
C TYR A 65 25.22 0.88 33.67
N PHE A 66 24.95 -0.26 33.04
CA PHE A 66 25.46 -1.57 33.47
C PHE A 66 27.00 -1.61 33.45
N LEU A 67 27.61 -1.19 32.35
CA LEU A 67 29.05 -1.15 32.19
C LEU A 67 29.71 -0.20 33.23
N MET A 68 29.09 0.92 33.52
CA MET A 68 29.52 1.84 34.58
C MET A 68 29.50 1.16 35.94
N LYS A 69 28.39 0.47 36.29
CA LYS A 69 28.28 -0.28 37.54
C LYS A 69 29.29 -1.41 37.67
N MET A 70 29.60 -2.08 36.56
CA MET A 70 30.65 -3.11 36.50
C MET A 70 32.03 -2.49 36.74
N ARG A 71 32.33 -1.36 36.09
CA ARG A 71 33.57 -0.62 36.28
C ARG A 71 33.76 -0.17 37.74
N ASP A 72 32.71 0.42 38.32
CA ASP A 72 32.75 0.98 39.68
C ASP A 72 32.57 -0.08 40.78
N ARG A 73 32.56 -1.37 40.40
CA ARG A 73 32.39 -2.52 41.30
C ARG A 73 31.11 -2.49 42.14
N LEU A 74 30.09 -1.85 41.67
CA LEU A 74 28.78 -1.83 42.32
C LEU A 74 28.00 -3.15 42.13
N LEU A 75 28.48 -3.99 41.19
CA LEU A 75 28.05 -5.37 40.95
C LEU A 75 29.20 -6.32 41.30
N SER A 76 28.86 -7.43 41.96
CA SER A 76 29.90 -8.44 42.26
C SER A 76 30.40 -9.13 40.99
N PRO A 77 31.71 -9.47 40.86
CA PRO A 77 32.22 -10.19 39.69
C PRO A 77 31.48 -11.50 39.41
N ARG A 78 31.06 -12.21 40.49
CA ARG A 78 30.27 -13.45 40.35
C ARG A 78 28.91 -13.21 39.73
N ALA A 79 28.21 -12.13 40.12
CA ALA A 79 26.93 -11.76 39.54
C ALA A 79 27.06 -11.39 38.04
N VAL A 80 28.12 -10.66 37.66
CA VAL A 80 28.40 -10.30 36.27
C VAL A 80 28.74 -11.54 35.45
N SER A 81 29.60 -12.44 35.97
CA SER A 81 29.92 -13.72 35.30
C SER A 81 28.66 -14.58 35.10
N PHE A 82 27.80 -14.64 36.09
CA PHE A 82 26.53 -15.35 35.99
C PHE A 82 25.63 -14.76 34.87
N CYS A 83 25.51 -13.43 34.78
CA CYS A 83 24.75 -12.77 33.72
C CYS A 83 25.28 -13.12 32.32
N PHE A 84 26.57 -13.04 32.11
CA PHE A 84 27.20 -13.40 30.85
C PHE A 84 27.07 -14.90 30.53
N GLY A 85 27.26 -15.78 31.52
CA GLY A 85 27.11 -17.22 31.35
C GLY A 85 25.71 -17.64 30.96
N ILE A 86 24.67 -17.11 31.63
CA ILE A 86 23.27 -17.34 31.26
C ILE A 86 22.97 -16.84 29.86
N THR A 87 23.54 -15.72 29.45
CA THR A 87 23.29 -15.20 28.11
C THR A 87 23.90 -16.09 27.02
N VAL A 88 25.12 -16.60 27.24
CA VAL A 88 25.73 -17.60 26.33
C VAL A 88 24.84 -18.84 26.25
N PHE A 89 24.36 -19.32 27.37
CA PHE A 89 23.44 -20.47 27.45
C PHE A 89 22.15 -20.24 26.68
N LEU A 90 21.49 -19.10 26.89
CA LEU A 90 20.26 -18.74 26.16
C LEU A 90 20.50 -18.54 24.67
N ALA A 91 21.65 -17.93 24.30
CA ALA A 91 22.04 -17.78 22.90
C ALA A 91 22.29 -19.16 22.24
N ALA A 92 22.90 -20.09 22.94
CA ALA A 92 23.12 -21.45 22.46
C ALA A 92 21.79 -22.20 22.24
N ILE A 93 20.84 -22.08 23.17
CA ILE A 93 19.48 -22.64 23.02
C ILE A 93 18.76 -21.99 21.83
N TYR A 94 18.85 -20.69 21.69
CA TYR A 94 18.20 -19.95 20.59
C TYR A 94 18.75 -20.35 19.21
N CYS A 95 20.01 -20.76 19.13
CA CYS A 95 20.64 -21.23 17.90
C CYS A 95 19.96 -22.47 17.28
N ASP A 96 19.19 -23.22 18.07
CA ASP A 96 18.50 -24.43 17.57
C ASP A 96 17.16 -24.14 16.84
N PHE A 97 16.67 -22.91 16.87
CA PHE A 97 15.27 -22.62 16.56
C PHE A 97 14.89 -22.00 15.22
N LYS A 98 15.69 -21.55 14.28
CA LYS A 98 15.14 -21.25 12.93
C LYS A 98 15.93 -20.45 11.88
N ILE A 99 16.96 -19.69 12.17
CA ILE A 99 17.69 -18.93 11.14
C ILE A 99 19.19 -19.17 11.31
N LYS A 100 19.71 -20.16 10.62
CA LYS A 100 21.05 -20.73 10.86
C LYS A 100 22.19 -19.70 10.94
N GLU A 101 22.22 -18.72 10.06
CA GLU A 101 23.35 -17.81 9.95
C GLU A 101 23.36 -16.69 11.01
N LEU A 102 22.23 -16.07 11.29
CA LEU A 102 22.11 -15.01 12.29
C LEU A 102 22.32 -15.55 13.72
N GLN A 103 22.01 -16.81 13.95
CA GLN A 103 22.14 -17.49 15.24
C GLN A 103 23.59 -17.66 15.65
N TYR A 104 24.46 -18.04 14.71
CA TYR A 104 25.88 -18.16 15.00
C TYR A 104 26.53 -16.82 15.39
N PHE A 105 26.06 -15.71 14.81
CA PHE A 105 26.57 -14.39 15.20
C PHE A 105 26.11 -14.00 16.61
N ILE A 106 24.87 -14.29 16.99
CA ILE A 106 24.38 -14.03 18.35
C ILE A 106 25.19 -14.84 19.37
N LEU A 107 25.44 -16.10 19.07
CA LEU A 107 26.27 -16.96 19.94
C LEU A 107 27.73 -16.47 19.99
N PHE A 108 28.31 -16.13 18.85
CA PHE A 108 29.65 -15.56 18.78
C PHE A 108 29.78 -14.29 19.61
N ASP A 109 28.87 -13.35 19.46
CA ASP A 109 28.83 -12.12 20.23
C ASP A 109 28.70 -12.39 21.74
N ALA A 110 27.83 -13.33 22.14
CA ALA A 110 27.65 -13.71 23.54
C ALA A 110 28.93 -14.31 24.13
N VAL A 111 29.60 -15.21 23.43
CA VAL A 111 30.88 -15.82 23.83
C VAL A 111 31.98 -14.76 23.92
N LEU A 112 32.07 -13.88 22.91
CA LEU A 112 33.05 -12.82 22.88
C LEU A 112 32.93 -11.86 24.07
N MET A 113 31.70 -11.46 24.40
CA MET A 113 31.40 -10.61 25.57
C MET A 113 31.77 -11.31 26.88
N PHE A 114 31.53 -12.62 27.00
CA PHE A 114 31.92 -13.40 28.16
C PHE A 114 33.43 -13.45 28.32
N LEU A 115 34.16 -13.66 27.23
CA LEU A 115 35.66 -13.64 27.23
C LEU A 115 36.19 -12.24 27.58
N CYS A 116 35.57 -11.17 27.07
CA CYS A 116 35.92 -9.80 27.43
C CYS A 116 35.75 -9.51 28.90
N HIS A 117 34.70 -10.04 29.52
CA HIS A 117 34.54 -9.92 30.95
C HIS A 117 35.68 -10.58 31.72
N PHE A 118 36.07 -11.77 31.34
CA PHE A 118 37.22 -12.48 31.94
C PHE A 118 38.55 -11.69 31.79
N LEU A 119 38.83 -11.17 30.62
CA LEU A 119 40.02 -10.34 30.35
C LEU A 119 39.99 -9.04 31.16
N TYR A 120 38.81 -8.43 31.29
CA TYR A 120 38.63 -7.24 32.12
C TYR A 120 38.91 -7.52 33.59
N GLU A 121 38.37 -8.61 34.13
CA GLU A 121 38.62 -8.97 35.54
C GLU A 121 40.12 -9.21 35.80
N LYS A 122 40.87 -9.73 34.83
CA LYS A 122 42.30 -9.98 34.93
C LYS A 122 43.15 -8.70 34.76
N THR A 123 42.80 -7.83 33.79
CA THR A 123 43.65 -6.69 33.38
C THR A 123 43.22 -5.37 33.95
N ARG A 124 41.96 -5.23 34.31
CA ARG A 124 41.31 -3.99 34.78
C ARG A 124 41.32 -2.81 33.77
N LYS A 125 41.63 -3.07 32.50
CA LYS A 125 41.72 -2.06 31.45
C LYS A 125 40.47 -2.07 30.58
N MET A 126 39.40 -1.45 31.07
CA MET A 126 38.09 -1.46 30.42
C MET A 126 38.13 -0.88 28.99
N ALA A 127 38.70 0.31 28.81
CA ALA A 127 38.72 0.96 27.50
C ALA A 127 39.53 0.19 26.46
N CYS A 128 40.62 -0.44 26.87
CA CYS A 128 41.50 -1.20 25.96
C CYS A 128 40.90 -2.55 25.52
N ILE A 129 39.88 -3.03 26.19
CA ILE A 129 39.24 -4.34 25.91
C ILE A 129 37.86 -4.15 25.31
N VAL A 130 37.01 -3.37 25.99
CA VAL A 130 35.59 -3.24 25.62
C VAL A 130 35.42 -2.45 24.32
N VAL A 131 36.13 -1.33 24.14
CA VAL A 131 36.00 -0.51 22.93
C VAL A 131 36.40 -1.24 21.65
N PRO A 132 37.60 -1.89 21.56
CA PRO A 132 37.94 -2.64 20.36
C PRO A 132 36.97 -3.78 20.04
N VAL A 133 36.44 -4.44 21.07
CA VAL A 133 35.47 -5.53 20.88
C VAL A 133 34.15 -5.01 20.32
N PHE A 134 33.65 -3.90 20.85
CA PHE A 134 32.44 -3.28 20.28
C PHE A 134 32.62 -2.83 18.83
N VAL A 135 33.80 -2.27 18.50
CA VAL A 135 34.13 -1.90 17.12
C VAL A 135 34.15 -3.12 16.22
N LEU A 136 34.84 -4.19 16.64
CA LEU A 136 34.91 -5.46 15.89
C LEU A 136 33.52 -6.07 15.68
N MET A 137 32.70 -6.16 16.74
CA MET A 137 31.34 -6.67 16.66
C MET A 137 30.48 -5.84 15.68
N GLY A 138 30.54 -4.51 15.78
CA GLY A 138 29.84 -3.60 14.90
C GLY A 138 30.26 -3.74 13.43
N THR A 139 31.56 -3.80 13.17
CA THR A 139 32.11 -3.94 11.82
C THR A 139 31.75 -5.30 11.21
N PHE A 140 31.88 -6.36 11.98
CA PHE A 140 31.57 -7.72 11.54
C PHE A 140 30.08 -7.87 11.19
N SER A 141 29.22 -7.31 12.03
CA SER A 141 27.78 -7.29 11.80
C SER A 141 27.37 -6.50 10.57
N THR A 142 27.94 -5.32 10.39
CA THR A 142 27.66 -4.47 9.22
C THR A 142 28.14 -5.16 7.95
N GLY A 143 29.33 -5.77 7.98
CA GLY A 143 29.86 -6.56 6.87
C GLY A 143 28.97 -7.75 6.52
N PHE A 144 28.52 -8.49 7.53
CA PHE A 144 27.65 -9.65 7.31
C PHE A 144 26.29 -9.26 6.72
N HIS A 145 25.65 -8.22 7.22
CA HIS A 145 24.40 -7.71 6.64
C HIS A 145 24.59 -7.21 5.21
N GLY A 146 25.75 -6.61 4.91
CA GLY A 146 26.11 -6.24 3.54
C GLY A 146 26.25 -7.45 2.61
N MET A 147 26.80 -8.56 3.10
CA MET A 147 26.95 -9.79 2.31
C MET A 147 25.63 -10.55 2.09
N GLN A 148 24.59 -10.27 2.85
CA GLN A 148 23.29 -10.95 2.77
C GLN A 148 22.30 -10.32 1.77
N ASN A 149 22.75 -9.70 0.69
CA ASN A 149 21.91 -9.06 -0.33
C ASN A 149 20.96 -7.96 0.21
N ASN A 150 21.28 -7.38 1.36
CA ASN A 150 20.55 -6.25 1.90
C ASN A 150 20.98 -4.91 1.28
N MET A 151 22.01 -4.94 0.44
CA MET A 151 22.47 -3.79 -0.34
C MET A 151 21.99 -3.93 -1.78
N VAL A 152 21.51 -2.84 -2.34
CA VAL A 152 21.14 -2.76 -3.74
C VAL A 152 22.41 -2.76 -4.58
N SER A 153 22.50 -3.64 -5.59
CA SER A 153 23.63 -3.62 -6.52
C SER A 153 23.59 -2.35 -7.37
N GLU A 154 24.73 -1.90 -7.85
CA GLU A 154 24.82 -0.77 -8.78
C GLU A 154 23.96 -0.98 -10.02
N GLN A 155 23.94 -2.19 -10.56
CA GLN A 155 23.10 -2.56 -11.70
C GLN A 155 21.60 -2.41 -11.36
N LEU A 156 21.16 -2.92 -10.20
CA LEU A 156 19.76 -2.78 -9.79
C LEU A 156 19.40 -1.32 -9.49
N PHE A 157 20.34 -0.53 -8.96
CA PHE A 157 20.14 0.90 -8.76
C PHE A 157 19.97 1.63 -10.09
N ALA A 158 20.81 1.33 -11.09
CA ALA A 158 20.67 1.89 -12.44
C ALA A 158 19.35 1.47 -13.13
N GLU A 159 18.88 0.24 -12.89
CA GLU A 159 17.56 -0.21 -13.37
C GLU A 159 16.41 0.55 -12.70
N ILE A 160 16.53 0.88 -11.41
CA ILE A 160 15.55 1.67 -10.67
C ILE A 160 15.56 3.12 -11.14
N ASP A 161 16.75 3.68 -11.39
CA ASP A 161 16.98 5.07 -11.83
C ASP A 161 16.99 5.20 -13.35
N ALA A 162 16.22 4.40 -14.07
CA ALA A 162 16.20 4.36 -15.52
C ALA A 162 15.86 5.74 -16.12
N GLN A 163 16.88 6.50 -16.51
CA GLN A 163 16.74 7.88 -17.03
C GLN A 163 15.82 7.96 -18.26
N GLU A 164 15.89 6.98 -19.17
CA GLU A 164 14.98 6.90 -20.32
C GLU A 164 13.51 6.85 -19.88
N TYR A 165 13.23 6.07 -18.85
CA TYR A 165 11.87 5.95 -18.32
C TYR A 165 11.41 7.24 -17.62
N GLN A 166 12.27 7.89 -16.86
CA GLN A 166 11.99 9.19 -16.23
C GLN A 166 11.75 10.28 -17.27
N SER A 167 12.57 10.32 -18.33
CA SER A 167 12.40 11.25 -19.45
C SER A 167 11.06 11.05 -20.15
N LEU A 168 10.63 9.79 -20.34
CA LEU A 168 9.33 9.46 -20.91
C LEU A 168 8.17 9.95 -20.02
N ILE A 169 8.24 9.73 -18.71
CA ILE A 169 7.24 10.23 -17.76
C ILE A 169 7.17 11.75 -17.81
N LYS A 170 8.31 12.42 -17.77
CA LYS A 170 8.39 13.87 -17.81
C LYS A 170 7.74 14.42 -19.08
N GLU A 171 8.07 13.87 -20.24
CA GLU A 171 7.47 14.31 -21.51
C GLU A 171 5.94 14.14 -21.54
N LEU A 172 5.43 13.02 -21.03
CA LEU A 172 3.98 12.81 -20.95
C LEU A 172 3.31 13.79 -19.98
N LYS A 173 3.98 14.17 -18.91
CA LYS A 173 3.48 15.16 -17.93
C LYS A 173 3.53 16.58 -18.47
N ASP A 174 4.61 16.98 -19.13
CA ASP A 174 4.78 18.35 -19.66
C ASP A 174 3.68 18.71 -20.69
N GLN A 175 3.08 17.69 -21.32
CA GLN A 175 1.96 17.86 -22.24
C GLN A 175 0.59 17.81 -21.56
N ASP A 176 0.54 17.47 -20.26
CA ASP A 176 -0.71 17.26 -19.54
C ASP A 176 -1.11 18.50 -18.71
N LEU A 177 -2.24 19.08 -19.07
CA LEU A 177 -2.84 20.20 -18.36
C LEU A 177 -3.90 19.78 -17.31
N TYR A 178 -4.26 18.51 -17.25
CA TYR A 178 -5.44 18.03 -16.54
C TYR A 178 -5.15 17.02 -15.42
N GLY A 179 -3.87 16.70 -15.20
CA GLY A 179 -3.42 15.80 -14.14
C GLY A 179 -3.80 14.34 -14.36
N TYR A 180 -3.71 13.86 -15.59
CA TYR A 180 -3.95 12.46 -15.90
C TYR A 180 -2.92 11.53 -15.26
N ARG A 181 -3.36 10.31 -14.95
CA ARG A 181 -2.47 9.29 -14.40
C ARG A 181 -1.80 8.47 -15.50
N ILE A 182 -0.60 8.01 -15.18
CA ILE A 182 0.23 7.16 -16.02
C ILE A 182 0.51 5.88 -15.24
N GLU A 183 0.03 4.74 -15.71
CA GLU A 183 0.24 3.44 -15.09
C GLU A 183 1.29 2.63 -15.83
N THR A 184 2.02 1.81 -15.10
CA THR A 184 3.02 0.91 -15.65
C THR A 184 2.55 -0.52 -15.53
N ARG A 185 2.54 -1.27 -16.62
CA ARG A 185 2.00 -2.63 -16.72
C ARG A 185 2.91 -3.56 -17.48
N GLY A 186 3.30 -4.68 -16.86
CA GLY A 186 4.10 -5.72 -17.51
C GLY A 186 5.44 -5.22 -18.03
N SER A 187 6.02 -4.20 -17.41
CA SER A 187 7.37 -3.71 -17.68
C SER A 187 8.28 -3.99 -16.48
N ASP A 188 9.59 -3.92 -16.71
CA ASP A 188 10.57 -4.10 -15.66
C ASP A 188 10.40 -3.06 -14.53
N GLN A 189 9.85 -1.89 -14.85
CA GLN A 189 9.61 -0.79 -13.92
C GLN A 189 8.34 -0.95 -13.07
N GLU A 190 7.43 -1.87 -13.42
CA GLU A 190 6.13 -2.04 -12.73
C GLU A 190 6.29 -2.23 -11.22
N ASN A 191 7.20 -3.09 -10.81
CA ASN A 191 7.42 -3.38 -9.39
C ASN A 191 8.03 -2.21 -8.63
N PHE A 192 8.84 -1.38 -9.30
CA PHE A 192 9.49 -0.23 -8.66
C PHE A 192 8.50 0.90 -8.43
N VAL A 193 7.69 1.23 -9.45
CA VAL A 193 6.66 2.27 -9.36
C VAL A 193 5.64 1.95 -8.26
N ASN A 194 5.11 0.73 -8.28
CA ASN A 194 3.98 0.38 -7.42
C ASN A 194 4.33 0.18 -5.94
N ILE A 195 5.60 -0.01 -5.62
CA ILE A 195 6.07 -0.20 -4.24
C ILE A 195 6.92 0.95 -3.73
N ASN A 196 6.79 2.15 -4.32
CA ASN A 196 7.53 3.36 -3.94
C ASN A 196 9.06 3.19 -3.94
N ARG A 197 9.60 2.43 -4.87
CA ARG A 197 11.04 2.25 -4.99
C ARG A 197 11.70 3.19 -5.97
N ILE A 198 10.91 3.90 -6.78
CA ILE A 198 11.45 4.89 -7.70
C ILE A 198 11.61 6.20 -6.96
N TYR A 199 12.84 6.63 -6.94
CA TYR A 199 13.25 7.87 -6.31
C TYR A 199 13.02 9.03 -7.29
N ASP A 200 12.49 10.14 -6.80
CA ASP A 200 12.33 11.40 -7.52
C ASP A 200 11.51 11.35 -8.83
N MET A 201 10.63 10.35 -8.96
CA MET A 201 9.78 10.27 -10.14
C MET A 201 8.42 10.89 -9.88
N GLU A 202 8.09 11.86 -10.69
CA GLU A 202 6.81 12.58 -10.65
C GLU A 202 5.66 11.85 -11.34
N GLN A 203 5.65 10.53 -11.35
CA GLN A 203 4.59 9.75 -11.97
C GLN A 203 3.35 9.70 -11.09
N SER A 204 2.23 10.20 -11.63
CA SER A 204 0.91 10.08 -11.00
C SER A 204 0.31 8.71 -11.31
N ILE A 205 0.06 7.92 -10.29
CA ILE A 205 -0.51 6.57 -10.40
C ILE A 205 -1.80 6.44 -9.58
N SER A 206 -2.66 5.49 -9.92
CA SER A 206 -3.90 5.21 -9.18
C SER A 206 -3.69 4.23 -8.04
N THR A 207 -2.58 3.52 -8.05
CA THR A 207 -2.29 2.43 -7.11
C THR A 207 -0.86 2.52 -6.63
N ILE A 208 -0.68 2.61 -5.31
CA ILE A 208 0.63 2.68 -4.67
C ILE A 208 0.64 1.83 -3.40
N TYR A 209 1.74 1.15 -3.11
CA TYR A 209 1.85 0.45 -1.83
C TYR A 209 1.84 1.42 -0.66
N SER A 210 0.88 1.24 0.24
CA SER A 210 0.79 1.99 1.50
C SER A 210 0.26 1.09 2.61
N SER A 211 0.67 1.34 3.84
CA SER A 211 0.11 0.70 5.04
C SER A 211 -1.05 1.52 5.63
N ALA A 212 -1.27 2.72 5.15
CA ALA A 212 -2.38 3.60 5.50
C ALA A 212 -3.34 3.76 4.32
N TYR A 213 -4.64 3.89 4.58
CA TYR A 213 -5.66 3.97 3.54
C TYR A 213 -6.91 4.73 3.95
N ALA A 214 -7.60 5.26 2.95
CA ALA A 214 -8.93 5.79 3.12
C ALA A 214 -9.94 4.64 3.13
N ALA A 215 -10.60 4.41 4.26
CA ALA A 215 -11.52 3.28 4.44
C ALA A 215 -12.68 3.30 3.42
N LYS A 216 -13.21 4.48 3.09
CA LYS A 216 -14.26 4.64 2.08
C LYS A 216 -13.80 4.22 0.69
N TYR A 217 -12.55 4.56 0.32
CA TYR A 217 -11.98 4.18 -0.97
C TYR A 217 -11.72 2.66 -1.06
N ASP A 218 -11.25 2.05 0.01
CA ASP A 218 -11.09 0.60 0.09
C ASP A 218 -12.46 -0.12 -0.06
N ALA A 219 -13.48 0.35 0.66
CA ALA A 219 -14.84 -0.17 0.53
C ALA A 219 -15.40 -0.01 -0.89
N PHE A 220 -15.21 1.16 -1.51
CA PHE A 220 -15.61 1.43 -2.89
C PHE A 220 -14.95 0.46 -3.88
N ARG A 221 -13.65 0.26 -3.78
CA ARG A 221 -12.92 -0.68 -4.64
C ARG A 221 -13.45 -2.11 -4.51
N LYS A 222 -13.71 -2.55 -3.29
CA LYS A 222 -14.20 -3.90 -3.02
C LYS A 222 -15.63 -4.12 -3.47
N HIS A 223 -16.53 -3.22 -3.11
CA HIS A 223 -17.97 -3.41 -3.36
C HIS A 223 -18.35 -3.14 -4.80
N VAL A 224 -17.78 -2.13 -5.42
CA VAL A 224 -18.12 -1.76 -6.80
C VAL A 224 -17.34 -2.58 -7.82
N PHE A 225 -16.02 -2.66 -7.67
CA PHE A 225 -15.15 -3.25 -8.68
C PHE A 225 -14.68 -4.67 -8.37
N GLY A 226 -15.00 -5.19 -7.19
CA GLY A 226 -14.55 -6.52 -6.78
C GLY A 226 -13.03 -6.61 -6.56
N LEU A 227 -12.35 -5.49 -6.33
CA LEU A 227 -10.91 -5.42 -6.12
C LEU A 227 -10.57 -5.80 -4.69
N ASN A 228 -10.69 -7.08 -4.40
CA ASN A 228 -10.48 -7.67 -3.08
C ASN A 228 -9.06 -8.20 -2.95
N GLU A 229 -8.10 -7.36 -2.63
CA GLU A 229 -6.76 -7.82 -2.28
C GLU A 229 -6.71 -8.42 -0.87
N PRO A 230 -5.72 -9.28 -0.58
CA PRO A 230 -5.46 -9.72 0.79
C PRO A 230 -5.22 -8.55 1.73
N HIS A 231 -5.75 -8.63 2.94
CA HIS A 231 -5.82 -7.50 3.89
C HIS A 231 -4.48 -6.77 4.14
N ARG A 232 -3.37 -7.46 4.16
CA ARG A 232 -2.04 -6.86 4.36
C ARG A 232 -1.58 -5.97 3.21
N ASN A 233 -1.98 -6.32 2.00
CA ASN A 233 -1.62 -5.58 0.80
C ASN A 233 -2.79 -4.71 0.34
N ILE A 234 -3.65 -4.41 1.27
CA ILE A 234 -4.73 -3.53 1.03
C ILE A 234 -4.14 -2.40 0.29
N LEU A 235 -4.34 -2.08 -0.52
CA LEU A 235 -4.27 -0.82 -0.82
C LEU A 235 -3.73 -0.49 -2.03
N MET A 236 -2.91 -0.87 -2.29
CA MET A 236 -2.31 -0.01 -3.21
C MET A 236 -1.49 -0.80 -4.22
N GLN A 237 -1.44 -2.08 -4.00
CA GLN A 237 -0.96 -3.04 -4.98
C GLN A 237 -2.07 -3.64 -5.84
N GLY A 238 -3.29 -3.25 -5.57
CA GLY A 238 -4.44 -3.67 -6.34
C GLY A 238 -4.49 -3.01 -7.70
N MET A 239 -3.48 -3.28 -8.48
CA MET A 239 -3.50 -2.93 -9.88
C MET A 239 -4.59 -3.73 -10.57
N THR A 240 -5.53 -3.02 -11.16
CA THR A 240 -6.56 -3.63 -11.97
C THR A 240 -6.44 -3.21 -13.43
N ASN A 241 -6.82 -4.11 -14.30
CA ASN A 241 -7.06 -3.78 -15.71
C ASN A 241 -8.55 -3.59 -15.98
N ASN A 242 -9.39 -3.46 -14.94
CA ASN A 242 -10.79 -3.09 -15.08
C ASN A 242 -10.91 -1.76 -15.82
N ARG A 243 -11.46 -1.83 -17.03
CA ARG A 243 -11.43 -0.69 -17.96
C ARG A 243 -12.26 0.49 -17.47
N VAL A 244 -13.35 0.24 -16.75
CA VAL A 244 -14.17 1.30 -16.17
C VAL A 244 -13.42 2.00 -15.04
N PHE A 245 -12.79 1.23 -14.16
CA PHE A 245 -11.97 1.77 -13.07
C PHE A 245 -10.83 2.64 -13.61
N LEU A 246 -10.09 2.15 -14.60
CA LEU A 246 -9.00 2.92 -15.21
C LEU A 246 -9.48 4.24 -15.80
N LYS A 247 -10.64 4.23 -16.51
CA LYS A 247 -11.21 5.46 -17.07
C LYS A 247 -11.64 6.44 -16.00
N MET A 248 -12.35 5.96 -14.98
CA MET A 248 -12.83 6.77 -13.88
C MET A 248 -11.67 7.36 -13.04
N MET A 249 -10.60 6.58 -12.85
CA MET A 249 -9.41 7.03 -12.12
C MET A 249 -8.47 7.91 -12.96
N GLY A 250 -8.83 8.24 -14.18
CA GLY A 250 -8.04 9.14 -15.02
C GLY A 250 -6.73 8.55 -15.51
N VAL A 251 -6.65 7.23 -15.68
CA VAL A 251 -5.47 6.58 -16.23
C VAL A 251 -5.46 6.77 -17.75
N LYS A 252 -4.78 7.80 -18.20
CA LYS A 252 -4.68 8.19 -19.61
C LYS A 252 -3.68 7.34 -20.37
N TYR A 253 -2.54 7.10 -19.76
CA TYR A 253 -1.45 6.37 -20.39
C TYR A 253 -1.11 5.08 -19.63
N LEU A 254 -0.89 4.01 -20.41
CA LEU A 254 -0.41 2.74 -19.93
C LEU A 254 0.96 2.47 -20.58
N ILE A 255 2.00 2.37 -19.77
CA ILE A 255 3.33 2.01 -20.22
C ILE A 255 3.52 0.51 -20.03
N SER A 256 3.87 -0.19 -21.10
CA SER A 256 4.06 -1.64 -21.07
C SER A 256 5.09 -2.09 -22.09
N ASN A 257 5.82 -3.16 -21.79
CA ASN A 257 6.61 -3.90 -22.77
C ASN A 257 5.82 -5.06 -23.42
N GLN A 258 4.59 -5.30 -22.93
CA GLN A 258 3.67 -6.28 -23.49
C GLN A 258 2.69 -5.62 -24.44
N LYS A 259 2.24 -6.37 -25.46
CA LYS A 259 1.22 -5.88 -26.38
C LYS A 259 -0.13 -5.76 -25.67
N LEU A 260 -0.64 -4.54 -25.59
CA LEU A 260 -1.98 -4.24 -25.07
C LEU A 260 -2.95 -3.94 -26.22
N ASP A 261 -4.23 -4.16 -25.98
CA ASP A 261 -5.29 -3.81 -26.94
C ASP A 261 -5.74 -2.35 -26.74
N ALA A 262 -4.82 -1.44 -27.04
CA ALA A 262 -5.04 0.00 -26.97
C ALA A 262 -4.19 0.70 -28.04
N LYS A 263 -4.53 1.96 -28.35
CA LYS A 263 -3.81 2.76 -29.33
C LYS A 263 -2.40 3.06 -28.85
N VAL A 264 -1.40 2.67 -29.62
CA VAL A 264 -0.01 3.07 -29.37
C VAL A 264 0.17 4.54 -29.71
N CYS A 265 0.65 5.34 -28.78
CA CYS A 265 0.97 6.76 -29.00
C CYS A 265 2.48 7.04 -29.04
N LYS A 266 3.29 6.24 -28.32
CA LYS A 266 4.75 6.40 -28.34
C LYS A 266 5.45 5.06 -28.09
N LYS A 267 6.68 4.94 -28.58
CA LYS A 267 7.59 3.83 -28.26
C LYS A 267 8.96 4.41 -27.90
N GLU A 268 9.53 3.94 -26.82
CA GLU A 268 10.87 4.32 -26.38
C GLU A 268 11.60 3.11 -25.79
N GLY A 269 12.62 2.67 -26.48
CA GLY A 269 13.30 1.42 -26.15
C GLY A 269 12.34 0.23 -26.12
N LYS A 270 12.28 -0.45 -24.99
CA LYS A 270 11.34 -1.56 -24.73
C LYS A 270 9.94 -1.09 -24.32
N ASN A 271 9.80 0.17 -23.92
CA ASN A 271 8.56 0.70 -23.37
C ASN A 271 7.65 1.19 -24.49
N VAL A 272 6.41 0.74 -24.48
CA VAL A 272 5.35 1.19 -25.39
C VAL A 272 4.30 1.91 -24.56
N VAL A 273 3.99 3.13 -24.98
CA VAL A 273 2.95 3.96 -24.35
C VAL A 273 1.65 3.75 -25.12
N TYR A 274 0.62 3.33 -24.40
CA TYR A 274 -0.72 3.11 -24.92
C TYR A 274 -1.67 4.20 -24.41
N ASP A 275 -2.46 4.77 -25.30
CA ASP A 275 -3.52 5.73 -24.97
C ASP A 275 -4.82 4.98 -24.62
N ASN A 276 -5.36 5.26 -23.43
CA ASN A 276 -6.60 4.66 -22.95
C ASN A 276 -7.89 5.38 -23.43
N GLY A 277 -7.75 6.36 -24.33
CA GLY A 277 -8.87 7.15 -24.86
C GLY A 277 -9.38 8.22 -23.90
N GLU A 278 -10.67 8.56 -23.98
CA GLU A 278 -11.27 9.52 -23.04
C GLU A 278 -11.32 8.94 -21.63
N VAL A 279 -10.75 9.69 -20.68
CA VAL A 279 -10.69 9.33 -19.25
C VAL A 279 -11.01 10.56 -18.39
N ALA A 280 -11.42 10.36 -17.17
CA ALA A 280 -11.66 11.45 -16.23
C ALA A 280 -10.36 12.26 -16.01
N PRO A 281 -10.39 13.60 -16.09
CA PRO A 281 -9.29 14.40 -15.58
C PRO A 281 -9.20 14.28 -14.05
N LEU A 282 -8.15 14.79 -13.44
CA LEU A 282 -7.99 14.78 -11.98
C LEU A 282 -9.17 15.47 -11.27
N GLY A 283 -9.71 16.52 -11.89
CA GLY A 283 -10.92 17.20 -11.47
C GLY A 283 -11.75 17.71 -12.67
N TYR A 284 -13.06 17.74 -12.53
CA TYR A 284 -13.99 18.29 -13.52
C TYR A 284 -15.30 18.75 -12.85
N VAL A 285 -16.06 19.57 -13.56
CA VAL A 285 -17.42 19.96 -13.12
C VAL A 285 -18.46 19.32 -14.03
N THR A 286 -19.50 18.76 -13.41
CA THR A 286 -20.62 18.17 -14.14
C THR A 286 -21.96 18.43 -13.44
N ASN A 287 -23.02 18.57 -14.23
CA ASN A 287 -24.41 18.56 -13.80
C ASN A 287 -25.12 17.23 -14.12
N THR A 288 -24.41 16.27 -14.75
CA THR A 288 -24.93 14.93 -15.02
C THR A 288 -24.80 14.08 -13.77
N LEU A 289 -25.80 14.14 -12.92
CA LEU A 289 -25.81 13.56 -11.59
C LEU A 289 -26.73 12.35 -11.51
N LEU A 290 -26.33 11.36 -10.72
CA LEU A 290 -27.07 10.14 -10.41
C LEU A 290 -27.35 10.09 -8.90
N ASP A 291 -28.60 9.90 -8.52
CA ASP A 291 -29.00 9.77 -7.13
C ASP A 291 -28.42 8.49 -6.50
N GLU A 292 -27.86 8.63 -5.30
CA GLU A 292 -27.22 7.53 -4.57
C GLU A 292 -28.20 6.38 -4.33
N LYS A 293 -29.45 6.66 -3.97
CA LYS A 293 -30.47 5.62 -3.74
C LYS A 293 -30.81 4.84 -5.01
N GLN A 294 -30.85 5.51 -6.16
CA GLN A 294 -31.08 4.83 -7.44
C GLN A 294 -29.84 4.04 -7.86
N TYR A 295 -28.64 4.56 -7.61
CA TYR A 295 -27.40 3.84 -7.86
C TYR A 295 -27.31 2.55 -7.03
N GLU A 296 -27.72 2.57 -5.76
CA GLU A 296 -27.70 1.39 -4.87
C GLU A 296 -28.59 0.23 -5.35
N LEU A 297 -29.56 0.52 -6.19
CA LEU A 297 -30.41 -0.51 -6.83
C LEU A 297 -29.78 -1.14 -8.07
N LEU A 298 -28.64 -0.60 -8.54
CA LEU A 298 -27.98 -1.09 -9.75
C LEU A 298 -27.16 -2.35 -9.44
N GLU A 299 -27.48 -3.42 -10.14
CA GLU A 299 -26.69 -4.63 -10.16
C GLU A 299 -25.53 -4.53 -11.17
N TYR A 300 -24.60 -5.46 -11.10
CA TYR A 300 -23.53 -5.63 -12.09
C TYR A 300 -24.12 -5.99 -13.47
N PRO A 301 -23.67 -5.37 -14.56
CA PRO A 301 -22.54 -4.44 -14.69
C PRO A 301 -22.94 -2.95 -14.56
N TYR A 302 -24.21 -2.64 -14.36
CA TYR A 302 -24.74 -1.27 -14.36
C TYR A 302 -24.10 -0.40 -13.26
N ASN A 303 -23.84 -0.97 -12.09
CA ASN A 303 -23.17 -0.28 -10.99
C ASN A 303 -21.74 0.20 -11.33
N GLN A 304 -21.04 -0.47 -12.26
CA GLN A 304 -19.77 0.00 -12.78
C GLN A 304 -19.94 1.00 -13.92
N ILE A 305 -20.80 0.68 -14.87
CA ILE A 305 -21.05 1.51 -16.06
C ILE A 305 -21.55 2.91 -15.68
N ALA A 306 -22.29 3.03 -14.59
CA ALA A 306 -22.84 4.30 -14.08
C ALA A 306 -21.78 5.41 -13.97
N PHE A 307 -20.54 5.09 -13.60
CA PHE A 307 -19.46 6.07 -13.50
C PHE A 307 -18.94 6.59 -14.84
N LEU A 308 -19.37 6.02 -15.95
CA LEU A 308 -19.11 6.54 -17.31
C LEU A 308 -20.27 7.38 -17.86
N HIS A 309 -21.40 7.43 -17.14
CA HIS A 309 -22.63 8.13 -17.57
C HIS A 309 -23.03 9.26 -16.63
N GLY A 310 -22.58 9.25 -15.38
CA GLY A 310 -22.93 10.25 -14.39
C GLY A 310 -22.09 10.20 -13.14
N THR A 311 -22.35 11.13 -12.25
CA THR A 311 -21.66 11.26 -10.97
C THR A 311 -22.64 10.99 -9.84
N VAL A 312 -22.33 10.01 -8.99
CA VAL A 312 -23.18 9.64 -7.86
C VAL A 312 -23.09 10.68 -6.75
N THR A 313 -24.23 11.16 -6.27
CA THR A 313 -24.35 12.15 -5.20
C THR A 313 -25.54 11.85 -4.30
N ASN A 314 -25.44 12.23 -3.03
CA ASN A 314 -26.49 12.03 -2.03
C ASN A 314 -27.48 13.21 -1.92
N ARG A 315 -27.40 14.22 -2.78
CA ARG A 315 -28.30 15.38 -2.75
C ARG A 315 -29.59 15.06 -3.46
N GLN A 316 -30.69 15.01 -2.73
CA GLN A 316 -32.04 14.75 -3.27
C GLN A 316 -32.67 16.03 -3.81
N THR A 317 -33.04 16.04 -5.09
CA THR A 317 -33.90 17.06 -5.74
C THR A 317 -34.77 16.36 -6.80
N GLU A 318 -35.95 16.87 -7.11
CA GLU A 318 -36.80 16.29 -8.18
C GLU A 318 -36.12 16.21 -9.54
N ASN A 319 -35.30 17.20 -9.87
CA ASN A 319 -34.47 17.19 -11.08
C ASN A 319 -33.46 16.04 -11.09
N LEU A 320 -32.90 15.71 -9.95
CA LEU A 320 -31.92 14.63 -9.82
C LEU A 320 -32.58 13.28 -10.11
N GLN A 321 -33.79 13.04 -9.65
CA GLN A 321 -34.50 11.79 -9.91
C GLN A 321 -34.74 11.58 -11.41
N LYS A 322 -35.25 12.59 -12.13
CA LYS A 322 -35.46 12.50 -13.58
C LYS A 322 -34.20 12.27 -14.37
N THR A 323 -33.09 12.96 -13.99
CA THR A 323 -31.80 12.77 -14.63
C THR A 323 -31.29 11.35 -14.38
N SER A 324 -31.44 10.83 -13.19
CA SER A 324 -31.02 9.48 -12.81
C SER A 324 -31.78 8.41 -13.60
N GLU A 325 -33.10 8.54 -13.73
CA GLU A 325 -33.93 7.64 -14.53
C GLU A 325 -33.48 7.63 -16.01
N ALA A 326 -33.18 8.80 -16.57
CA ALA A 326 -32.66 8.91 -17.93
C ALA A 326 -31.30 8.20 -18.11
N ILE A 327 -30.39 8.35 -17.15
CA ILE A 327 -29.10 7.67 -17.14
C ILE A 327 -29.29 6.15 -17.09
N VAL A 328 -30.12 5.66 -16.18
CA VAL A 328 -30.41 4.23 -16.04
C VAL A 328 -31.00 3.67 -17.33
N HIS A 329 -31.98 4.35 -17.92
CA HIS A 329 -32.57 3.95 -19.19
C HIS A 329 -31.55 3.89 -20.33
N GLN A 330 -30.67 4.88 -20.43
CA GLN A 330 -29.58 4.87 -21.42
C GLN A 330 -28.66 3.65 -21.23
N MET A 331 -28.24 3.38 -19.98
CA MET A 331 -27.39 2.22 -19.70
C MET A 331 -28.06 0.90 -20.09
N GLN A 332 -29.37 0.76 -19.84
CA GLN A 332 -30.14 -0.43 -20.22
C GLN A 332 -30.16 -0.65 -21.76
N GLN A 333 -30.21 0.43 -22.53
CA GLN A 333 -30.12 0.34 -24.00
C GLN A 333 -28.73 -0.03 -24.51
N GLU A 334 -27.67 0.35 -23.81
CA GLU A 334 -26.29 0.11 -24.21
C GLU A 334 -25.79 -1.30 -23.86
N VAL A 335 -26.36 -1.96 -22.86
CA VAL A 335 -25.96 -3.27 -22.36
C VAL A 335 -26.84 -4.38 -22.97
N SER A 336 -26.23 -5.49 -23.31
CA SER A 336 -26.92 -6.70 -23.74
C SER A 336 -26.31 -7.94 -23.09
N PRO A 337 -27.12 -8.88 -22.58
CA PRO A 337 -26.60 -10.18 -22.16
C PRO A 337 -26.03 -10.92 -23.39
N VAL A 338 -24.96 -11.66 -23.15
CA VAL A 338 -24.31 -12.48 -24.18
C VAL A 338 -24.06 -13.88 -23.63
N SER A 339 -24.12 -14.88 -24.52
CA SER A 339 -23.77 -16.25 -24.15
C SER A 339 -22.28 -16.35 -23.87
N PHE A 340 -21.95 -17.10 -22.82
CA PHE A 340 -20.59 -17.43 -22.42
C PHE A 340 -20.50 -18.94 -22.30
N ASP A 341 -19.61 -19.55 -23.07
CA ASP A 341 -19.46 -20.99 -23.09
C ASP A 341 -17.97 -21.36 -23.12
N LEU A 342 -17.54 -22.12 -22.09
CA LEU A 342 -16.21 -22.69 -22.01
C LEU A 342 -16.11 -24.04 -22.73
N GLY A 343 -17.22 -24.76 -22.85
CA GLY A 343 -17.25 -26.15 -23.28
C GLY A 343 -16.51 -27.07 -22.29
N SER A 344 -16.66 -28.36 -22.52
CA SER A 344 -15.91 -29.39 -21.78
C SER A 344 -14.51 -29.55 -22.36
N ILE A 345 -13.50 -29.51 -21.51
CA ILE A 345 -12.09 -29.62 -21.91
C ILE A 345 -11.39 -30.68 -21.08
N GLN A 346 -10.74 -31.62 -21.78
CA GLN A 346 -9.93 -32.68 -21.17
C GLN A 346 -8.51 -32.62 -21.72
N SER A 347 -7.54 -32.19 -20.86
CA SER A 347 -6.13 -32.14 -21.22
C SER A 347 -5.23 -32.56 -20.06
N LYS A 348 -3.93 -32.72 -20.31
CA LYS A 348 -2.95 -33.04 -19.26
C LYS A 348 -2.86 -31.96 -18.16
N LEU A 349 -3.11 -30.71 -18.50
CA LEU A 349 -2.95 -29.57 -17.59
C LEU A 349 -4.28 -29.05 -17.04
N LEU A 350 -5.39 -29.26 -17.77
CA LEU A 350 -6.67 -28.64 -17.45
C LEU A 350 -7.81 -29.58 -17.79
N THR A 351 -8.70 -29.81 -16.84
CA THR A 351 -9.98 -30.45 -17.01
C THR A 351 -11.06 -29.43 -16.71
N ILE A 352 -12.03 -29.28 -17.58
CA ILE A 352 -13.25 -28.49 -17.39
C ILE A 352 -14.42 -29.43 -17.68
N ASP A 353 -15.24 -29.66 -16.66
CA ASP A 353 -16.48 -30.40 -16.76
C ASP A 353 -17.64 -29.43 -16.60
N GLU A 354 -18.59 -29.48 -17.52
CA GLU A 354 -19.80 -28.67 -17.46
C GLU A 354 -20.75 -29.24 -16.40
N GLU A 355 -21.28 -28.37 -15.55
CA GLU A 355 -22.26 -28.67 -14.50
C GLU A 355 -23.58 -27.92 -14.79
N GLU A 356 -24.67 -28.28 -14.15
CA GLU A 356 -26.00 -27.70 -14.38
C GLU A 356 -26.00 -26.13 -14.29
N ASN A 357 -25.17 -25.55 -13.43
CA ASN A 357 -25.11 -24.11 -13.16
C ASN A 357 -23.71 -23.50 -13.34
N GLY A 358 -22.81 -24.13 -14.09
CA GLY A 358 -21.47 -23.63 -14.29
C GLY A 358 -20.46 -24.69 -14.70
N TYR A 359 -19.27 -24.65 -14.10
CA TYR A 359 -18.16 -25.52 -14.50
C TYR A 359 -17.33 -25.93 -13.29
N HIS A 360 -16.96 -27.20 -13.26
CA HIS A 360 -15.91 -27.73 -12.36
C HIS A 360 -14.56 -27.71 -13.08
N ILE A 361 -13.56 -27.14 -12.44
CA ILE A 361 -12.26 -26.86 -13.04
C ILE A 361 -11.14 -27.46 -12.19
N VAL A 362 -10.35 -28.35 -12.80
CA VAL A 362 -9.14 -28.88 -12.20
C VAL A 362 -7.94 -28.47 -13.06
N SER A 363 -7.12 -27.57 -12.51
CA SER A 363 -5.91 -27.07 -13.19
C SER A 363 -4.65 -27.47 -12.44
N LYS A 364 -3.70 -28.12 -13.14
CA LYS A 364 -2.40 -28.54 -12.59
C LYS A 364 -1.35 -27.44 -12.65
N GLY A 365 -1.60 -26.37 -13.42
CA GLY A 365 -0.73 -25.23 -13.61
C GLY A 365 -1.50 -24.07 -14.23
N ASN A 366 -0.79 -23.05 -14.74
CA ASN A 366 -1.44 -21.98 -15.50
C ASN A 366 -1.83 -22.52 -16.89
N ALA A 367 -3.14 -22.59 -17.16
CA ALA A 367 -3.67 -23.06 -18.43
C ALA A 367 -4.58 -21.99 -19.04
N THR A 368 -4.44 -21.72 -20.32
CA THR A 368 -5.27 -20.73 -21.04
C THR A 368 -6.15 -21.44 -22.06
N VAL A 369 -7.43 -21.10 -22.06
CA VAL A 369 -8.44 -21.56 -23.00
C VAL A 369 -9.14 -20.40 -23.68
N LYS A 370 -9.94 -20.68 -24.69
CA LYS A 370 -10.74 -19.72 -25.42
C LYS A 370 -12.21 -20.05 -25.24
N ALA A 371 -12.94 -19.26 -24.44
CA ALA A 371 -14.39 -19.34 -24.34
C ALA A 371 -15.06 -18.78 -25.60
N ASN A 372 -16.13 -19.40 -26.04
CA ASN A 372 -16.95 -18.89 -27.14
C ASN A 372 -17.87 -17.79 -26.61
N ILE A 373 -17.94 -16.68 -27.32
CA ILE A 373 -18.87 -15.58 -27.03
C ILE A 373 -19.53 -15.08 -28.31
N GLN A 374 -20.75 -14.57 -28.20
CA GLN A 374 -21.51 -14.01 -29.30
C GLN A 374 -21.82 -12.54 -29.02
N ILE A 375 -21.04 -11.63 -29.63
CA ILE A 375 -21.26 -10.20 -29.50
C ILE A 375 -22.49 -9.77 -30.33
N PRO A 376 -23.37 -8.91 -29.80
CA PRO A 376 -24.53 -8.39 -30.54
C PRO A 376 -24.13 -7.71 -31.85
N LYS A 377 -24.99 -7.74 -32.85
CA LYS A 377 -24.76 -7.11 -34.19
C LYS A 377 -24.40 -5.63 -34.11
N ARG A 378 -24.91 -4.89 -33.11
CA ARG A 378 -24.56 -3.50 -32.86
C ARG A 378 -23.09 -3.27 -32.42
N GLY A 379 -22.35 -4.37 -32.18
CA GLY A 379 -21.00 -4.34 -31.67
C GLY A 379 -20.93 -4.04 -30.16
N ALA A 380 -19.74 -4.08 -29.60
CA ALA A 380 -19.45 -3.72 -28.22
C ALA A 380 -18.04 -3.14 -28.12
N ASN A 381 -17.79 -2.34 -27.10
CA ASN A 381 -16.43 -1.87 -26.73
C ASN A 381 -16.05 -2.28 -25.30
N TYR A 382 -16.99 -2.83 -24.53
CA TYR A 382 -16.78 -3.43 -23.22
C TYR A 382 -17.42 -4.81 -23.16
N LEU A 383 -16.75 -5.71 -22.46
CA LEU A 383 -17.28 -7.00 -22.03
C LEU A 383 -17.18 -7.10 -20.52
N PHE A 384 -18.29 -7.46 -19.89
CA PHE A 384 -18.41 -7.64 -18.46
C PHE A 384 -18.71 -9.11 -18.17
N VAL A 385 -17.94 -9.72 -17.27
CA VAL A 385 -18.14 -11.10 -16.85
C VAL A 385 -18.17 -11.14 -15.33
N GLU A 386 -19.20 -11.76 -14.77
CA GLU A 386 -19.32 -12.02 -13.33
C GLU A 386 -19.63 -13.51 -13.13
N PHE A 387 -19.01 -14.10 -12.15
CA PHE A 387 -19.36 -15.43 -11.68
C PHE A 387 -18.92 -15.65 -10.24
N ASP A 388 -19.60 -16.54 -9.54
CA ASP A 388 -19.22 -16.97 -8.22
C ASP A 388 -18.19 -18.10 -8.29
N VAL A 389 -17.33 -18.16 -7.27
CA VAL A 389 -16.27 -19.17 -7.20
C VAL A 389 -16.30 -19.92 -5.87
N LYS A 390 -16.03 -21.21 -5.94
CA LYS A 390 -15.84 -22.09 -4.78
C LYS A 390 -14.52 -22.84 -4.92
N ASN A 391 -13.61 -22.57 -4.00
CA ASN A 391 -12.31 -23.24 -3.96
C ASN A 391 -12.42 -24.54 -3.14
N ASN A 392 -12.19 -25.69 -3.77
CA ASN A 392 -12.20 -26.99 -3.12
C ASN A 392 -10.92 -27.22 -2.30
N ARG A 393 -9.82 -26.51 -2.61
CA ARG A 393 -8.52 -26.60 -1.93
C ARG A 393 -8.23 -25.36 -1.08
N LYS A 394 -8.88 -25.23 0.07
CA LYS A 394 -8.82 -24.05 0.95
C LYS A 394 -7.42 -23.60 1.37
N LYS A 395 -6.41 -24.48 1.32
CA LYS A 395 -5.01 -24.15 1.63
C LYS A 395 -4.21 -23.67 0.41
N GLN A 396 -4.82 -23.55 -0.74
CA GLN A 396 -4.21 -23.09 -1.98
C GLN A 396 -5.00 -21.89 -2.51
N ASP A 397 -4.30 -20.85 -2.92
CA ASP A 397 -4.93 -19.73 -3.62
C ASP A 397 -5.46 -20.19 -4.98
N MET A 398 -6.57 -19.61 -5.42
CA MET A 398 -7.04 -19.76 -6.78
C MET A 398 -7.08 -18.41 -7.50
N SER A 399 -6.88 -18.42 -8.79
CA SER A 399 -6.98 -17.21 -9.61
C SER A 399 -7.47 -17.52 -11.01
N ILE A 400 -8.26 -16.60 -11.55
CA ILE A 400 -8.72 -16.63 -12.94
C ILE A 400 -8.38 -15.29 -13.56
N ARG A 401 -7.91 -15.33 -14.80
CA ARG A 401 -7.64 -14.14 -15.62
C ARG A 401 -8.51 -14.20 -16.86
N ILE A 402 -9.20 -13.11 -17.15
CA ILE A 402 -9.90 -12.91 -18.41
C ILE A 402 -9.19 -11.78 -19.15
N GLU A 403 -8.68 -12.06 -20.35
CA GLU A 403 -7.79 -11.19 -21.09
C GLU A 403 -6.65 -10.69 -20.18
N ASN A 404 -6.59 -9.40 -19.91
CA ASN A 404 -5.54 -8.80 -19.08
C ASN A 404 -5.96 -8.60 -17.61
N GLU A 405 -7.21 -8.89 -17.24
CA GLU A 405 -7.71 -8.68 -15.88
C GLU A 405 -7.69 -9.98 -15.07
N LYS A 406 -7.17 -9.92 -13.85
CA LYS A 406 -7.01 -11.08 -12.96
C LYS A 406 -7.79 -10.88 -11.66
N ASN A 407 -8.59 -11.87 -11.29
CA ASN A 407 -9.17 -11.99 -9.96
C ASN A 407 -8.54 -13.16 -9.20
N LYS A 408 -8.48 -13.04 -7.88
CA LYS A 408 -7.87 -14.02 -6.98
C LYS A 408 -8.77 -14.25 -5.76
N LEU A 409 -8.87 -15.51 -5.32
CA LEU A 409 -9.44 -15.87 -4.03
C LEU A 409 -8.33 -16.43 -3.15
N THR A 410 -8.19 -15.84 -1.97
CA THR A 410 -7.33 -16.33 -0.89
C THR A 410 -8.20 -16.58 0.34
N ASP A 411 -7.98 -17.71 1.02
CA ASP A 411 -8.66 -18.04 2.27
C ASP A 411 -7.60 -18.57 3.26
N ARG A 412 -7.60 -19.83 3.62
CA ARG A 412 -6.66 -20.46 4.55
C ARG A 412 -5.24 -20.65 3.98
N SER A 413 -5.07 -20.38 2.71
CA SER A 413 -3.78 -20.35 2.01
C SER A 413 -2.92 -19.17 2.38
N HIS A 414 -3.49 -18.10 2.92
CA HIS A 414 -2.82 -16.84 3.15
C HIS A 414 -3.09 -16.29 4.56
N VAL A 415 -2.07 -15.70 5.19
CA VAL A 415 -2.20 -15.08 6.53
C VAL A 415 -3.21 -13.92 6.49
N TYR A 416 -3.23 -13.19 5.39
CA TYR A 416 -4.16 -12.10 5.12
C TYR A 416 -5.03 -12.50 3.92
N TYR A 417 -6.20 -13.02 4.19
CA TYR A 417 -7.11 -13.54 3.16
C TYR A 417 -8.09 -12.47 2.69
N ASN A 418 -8.53 -12.57 1.44
CA ASN A 418 -9.52 -11.66 0.86
C ASN A 418 -10.93 -12.25 0.83
N ARG A 419 -11.09 -13.56 0.89
CA ARG A 419 -12.39 -14.26 0.77
C ARG A 419 -13.23 -13.82 -0.44
N ASN A 420 -12.58 -13.43 -1.54
CA ASN A 420 -13.26 -12.98 -2.74
C ASN A 420 -13.97 -14.16 -3.43
N LYS A 421 -15.28 -14.26 -3.22
CA LYS A 421 -16.09 -15.37 -3.75
C LYS A 421 -16.81 -15.02 -5.06
N THR A 422 -16.86 -13.76 -5.44
CA THR A 422 -17.45 -13.30 -6.69
C THR A 422 -16.40 -12.58 -7.51
N PHE A 423 -16.09 -13.10 -8.68
CA PHE A 423 -15.13 -12.51 -9.59
C PHE A 423 -15.84 -11.64 -10.61
N ARG A 424 -15.31 -10.42 -10.81
CA ARG A 424 -15.83 -9.42 -11.73
C ARG A 424 -14.75 -8.95 -12.67
N PHE A 425 -15.08 -8.88 -13.96
CA PHE A 425 -14.16 -8.49 -15.01
C PHE A 425 -14.81 -7.46 -15.92
N ALA A 426 -14.15 -6.36 -16.20
CA ALA A 426 -14.57 -5.36 -17.18
C ALA A 426 -13.42 -5.11 -18.16
N VAL A 427 -13.47 -5.79 -19.30
CA VAL A 427 -12.39 -5.79 -20.29
C VAL A 427 -12.79 -5.09 -21.57
N ALA A 428 -11.80 -4.65 -22.35
CA ALA A 428 -12.03 -4.12 -23.70
C ALA A 428 -12.58 -5.21 -24.62
N CYS A 429 -13.52 -4.84 -25.46
CA CYS A 429 -14.12 -5.73 -26.45
C CYS A 429 -13.92 -5.17 -27.87
N LYS A 430 -13.48 -6.04 -28.79
CA LYS A 430 -13.46 -5.73 -30.22
C LYS A 430 -14.81 -6.02 -30.84
N GLN A 431 -15.20 -5.24 -31.83
CA GLN A 431 -16.52 -5.35 -32.46
C GLN A 431 -16.88 -6.75 -32.97
N ASN A 432 -15.90 -7.58 -33.31
CA ASN A 432 -16.10 -8.92 -33.85
C ASN A 432 -15.47 -10.01 -32.98
N LEU A 433 -15.37 -9.79 -31.68
CA LEU A 433 -14.80 -10.77 -30.76
C LEU A 433 -15.66 -12.04 -30.73
N LYS A 434 -15.10 -13.18 -31.13
CA LYS A 434 -15.75 -14.50 -31.11
C LYS A 434 -15.23 -15.38 -29.98
N LYS A 435 -14.04 -15.11 -29.50
CA LYS A 435 -13.34 -15.93 -28.50
C LYS A 435 -12.69 -15.05 -27.44
N LEU A 436 -12.91 -15.40 -26.18
CA LEU A 436 -12.37 -14.74 -25.00
C LEU A 436 -11.27 -15.60 -24.39
N HIS A 437 -10.09 -15.03 -24.13
CA HIS A 437 -9.00 -15.76 -23.51
C HIS A 437 -9.18 -15.80 -21.99
N ILE A 438 -9.19 -17.00 -21.44
CA ILE A 438 -9.33 -17.23 -20.00
C ILE A 438 -8.18 -18.09 -19.52
N SER A 439 -7.46 -17.61 -18.52
CA SER A 439 -6.36 -18.35 -17.90
C SER A 439 -6.75 -18.78 -16.50
N PHE A 440 -6.64 -20.06 -16.23
CA PHE A 440 -6.92 -20.68 -14.95
C PHE A 440 -5.62 -20.92 -14.18
N GLY A 441 -5.54 -20.42 -12.96
CA GLY A 441 -4.45 -20.73 -12.03
C GLY A 441 -4.55 -22.15 -11.52
N LYS A 442 -3.45 -22.71 -11.00
CA LYS A 442 -3.42 -24.04 -10.40
C LYS A 442 -4.46 -24.17 -9.29
N GLY A 443 -5.27 -25.24 -9.32
CA GLY A 443 -6.29 -25.45 -8.31
C GLY A 443 -7.33 -26.49 -8.71
N ASP A 444 -8.31 -26.66 -7.84
CA ASP A 444 -9.51 -27.45 -8.01
C ASP A 444 -10.66 -26.61 -7.45
N TYR A 445 -11.53 -26.14 -8.31
CA TYR A 445 -12.56 -25.16 -7.96
C TYR A 445 -13.76 -25.20 -8.92
N GLN A 446 -14.87 -24.67 -8.48
CA GLN A 446 -16.09 -24.49 -9.26
C GLN A 446 -16.28 -23.00 -9.56
N ILE A 447 -16.79 -22.72 -10.75
CA ILE A 447 -17.38 -21.43 -11.13
C ILE A 447 -18.86 -21.65 -11.44
N TYR A 448 -19.72 -20.78 -10.95
CA TYR A 448 -21.16 -20.89 -11.10
C TYR A 448 -21.83 -19.51 -11.15
N ASN A 449 -23.12 -19.46 -11.47
CA ASN A 449 -23.86 -18.21 -11.65
C ASN A 449 -23.19 -17.28 -12.67
N VAL A 450 -22.73 -17.83 -13.81
CA VAL A 450 -21.99 -17.07 -14.81
C VAL A 450 -22.91 -16.10 -15.53
N LYS A 451 -22.57 -14.80 -15.46
CA LYS A 451 -23.26 -13.72 -16.16
C LYS A 451 -22.26 -13.02 -17.08
N CYS A 452 -22.63 -12.83 -18.33
CA CYS A 452 -21.80 -12.14 -19.30
C CYS A 452 -22.63 -11.08 -20.05
N TYR A 453 -22.05 -9.88 -20.20
CA TYR A 453 -22.71 -8.76 -20.85
C TYR A 453 -21.74 -8.05 -21.80
N ALA A 454 -22.26 -7.67 -22.95
CA ALA A 454 -21.56 -6.80 -23.88
C ALA A 454 -22.19 -5.39 -23.82
N ALA A 455 -21.38 -4.36 -23.72
CA ALA A 455 -21.85 -2.99 -23.73
C ALA A 455 -21.18 -2.17 -24.84
N LYS A 456 -21.95 -1.29 -25.48
CA LYS A 456 -21.48 -0.32 -26.45
C LYS A 456 -21.66 1.08 -25.87
N ILE A 457 -20.70 1.53 -25.09
CA ILE A 457 -20.72 2.83 -24.43
C ILE A 457 -20.19 3.89 -25.38
N SER A 458 -20.93 4.98 -25.54
CA SER A 458 -20.57 6.08 -26.42
C SER A 458 -19.37 6.87 -25.87
N GLU A 459 -18.27 6.94 -26.59
CA GLU A 459 -17.14 7.83 -26.25
C GLU A 459 -17.55 9.31 -26.22
N ALA A 460 -18.54 9.70 -27.03
CA ALA A 460 -19.08 11.05 -26.99
C ALA A 460 -19.81 11.36 -25.67
N SER A 461 -20.55 10.38 -25.12
CA SER A 461 -21.20 10.52 -23.80
C SER A 461 -20.17 10.65 -22.69
N VAL A 462 -19.13 9.83 -22.70
CA VAL A 462 -18.01 9.92 -21.76
C VAL A 462 -17.29 11.28 -21.85
N LYS A 463 -17.04 11.76 -23.06
CA LYS A 463 -16.44 13.09 -23.30
C LYS A 463 -17.34 14.22 -22.79
N LYS A 464 -18.65 14.08 -22.94
CA LYS A 464 -19.63 15.07 -22.42
C LYS A 464 -19.61 15.13 -20.91
N LEU A 465 -19.53 13.98 -20.23
CA LEU A 465 -19.41 13.92 -18.76
C LEU A 465 -18.19 14.68 -18.23
N TYR A 466 -17.06 14.59 -18.94
CA TYR A 466 -15.80 15.22 -18.55
C TYR A 466 -15.54 16.55 -19.28
N HIS A 467 -16.55 17.23 -19.76
CA HIS A 467 -16.38 18.43 -20.62
C HIS A 467 -15.67 19.56 -19.89
N ASN A 468 -16.14 19.93 -18.69
CA ASN A 468 -15.59 21.05 -17.92
C ASN A 468 -14.39 20.58 -17.07
N LYS A 469 -13.25 20.38 -17.74
CA LYS A 469 -12.02 19.87 -17.11
C LYS A 469 -11.34 20.94 -16.27
N MET A 470 -10.89 20.57 -15.08
CA MET A 470 -10.03 21.42 -14.26
C MET A 470 -8.62 21.44 -14.85
N LYS A 471 -8.11 22.64 -15.17
CA LYS A 471 -6.71 22.84 -15.55
C LYS A 471 -5.87 22.95 -14.30
N ILE A 472 -4.83 22.16 -14.20
CA ILE A 472 -3.87 22.20 -13.09
C ILE A 472 -2.95 23.42 -13.32
N THR A 473 -2.86 24.32 -12.35
CA THR A 473 -2.16 25.61 -12.48
C THR A 473 -0.80 25.63 -11.81
N ASP A 474 -0.57 24.74 -10.85
CA ASP A 474 0.69 24.65 -10.13
C ASP A 474 1.30 23.27 -10.18
N ASN A 475 2.60 23.28 -9.99
CA ASN A 475 3.37 22.07 -9.87
C ASN A 475 3.00 21.39 -8.55
N TRP A 476 2.11 20.45 -8.60
CA TRP A 476 1.63 19.65 -7.48
C TRP A 476 2.64 18.60 -6.97
N THR A 477 3.87 18.73 -7.43
CA THR A 477 5.01 17.91 -6.96
C THR A 477 5.36 18.10 -5.50
N THR A 478 4.82 19.12 -4.84
CA THR A 478 4.95 19.29 -3.40
C THR A 478 4.17 18.26 -2.59
N GLY A 479 3.33 17.45 -3.25
CA GLY A 479 2.59 16.33 -2.66
C GLY A 479 1.39 16.70 -1.81
N ASP A 480 1.40 17.87 -1.17
CA ASP A 480 0.39 18.25 -0.17
C ASP A 480 -0.66 19.23 -0.72
N ILE A 481 -0.42 19.85 -1.85
CA ILE A 481 -1.27 20.91 -2.42
C ILE A 481 -1.54 20.61 -3.89
N LEU A 482 -2.83 20.63 -4.25
CA LEU A 482 -3.30 20.63 -5.61
C LEU A 482 -4.03 21.95 -5.89
N GLN A 483 -3.67 22.63 -6.99
CA GLN A 483 -4.34 23.85 -7.42
C GLN A 483 -4.74 23.75 -8.88
N GLY A 484 -5.88 24.34 -9.22
CA GLY A 484 -6.36 24.37 -10.58
C GLY A 484 -7.46 25.40 -10.78
N THR A 485 -7.82 25.58 -12.05
CA THR A 485 -8.95 26.42 -12.46
C THR A 485 -9.92 25.57 -13.25
N VAL A 486 -11.22 25.81 -13.06
CA VAL A 486 -12.28 25.15 -13.80
C VAL A 486 -13.32 26.17 -14.23
N ASP A 487 -13.78 26.05 -15.49
CA ASP A 487 -14.86 26.86 -16.04
C ASP A 487 -16.11 25.99 -16.16
N SER A 488 -17.26 26.48 -15.71
CA SER A 488 -18.54 25.82 -15.88
C SER A 488 -19.61 26.81 -16.32
N ALA A 489 -20.31 26.49 -17.39
CA ALA A 489 -21.40 27.33 -17.89
C ALA A 489 -22.66 27.25 -17.02
N GLU A 490 -22.78 26.21 -16.20
CA GLU A 490 -23.94 25.91 -15.36
C GLU A 490 -23.52 25.49 -13.96
N ASP A 491 -24.45 25.59 -13.02
CA ASP A 491 -24.26 25.04 -11.67
C ASP A 491 -24.02 23.53 -11.76
N GLY A 492 -23.08 23.03 -10.95
CA GLY A 492 -22.71 21.61 -10.99
C GLY A 492 -21.97 21.14 -9.75
N LYS A 493 -21.44 19.93 -9.85
CA LYS A 493 -20.55 19.35 -8.85
C LYS A 493 -19.13 19.31 -9.37
N LEU A 494 -18.19 19.85 -8.60
CA LEU A 494 -16.78 19.50 -8.74
C LEU A 494 -16.62 18.04 -8.34
N VAL A 495 -16.04 17.27 -9.20
CA VAL A 495 -15.71 15.85 -9.01
C VAL A 495 -14.21 15.69 -9.13
N THR A 496 -13.58 15.05 -8.19
CA THR A 496 -12.17 14.67 -8.30
C THR A 496 -12.01 13.15 -8.27
N SER A 497 -10.91 12.65 -8.79
CA SER A 497 -10.49 11.25 -8.61
C SER A 497 -9.53 11.07 -7.42
N ILE A 498 -9.63 11.97 -6.43
CA ILE A 498 -8.85 11.93 -5.18
C ILE A 498 -9.73 11.35 -4.08
N PRO A 499 -9.35 10.22 -3.46
CA PRO A 499 -10.09 9.63 -2.36
C PRO A 499 -10.23 10.60 -1.18
N ASN A 500 -11.45 10.70 -0.64
CA ASN A 500 -11.69 11.51 0.55
C ASN A 500 -11.15 10.79 1.79
N ALA A 501 -10.31 11.48 2.54
CA ALA A 501 -9.74 11.03 3.80
C ALA A 501 -9.62 12.21 4.78
N ASP A 502 -9.49 11.90 6.05
CA ASP A 502 -9.22 12.93 7.06
C ASP A 502 -7.92 13.66 6.75
N GLY A 503 -7.91 14.97 6.94
CA GLY A 503 -6.76 15.83 6.68
C GLY A 503 -6.90 16.71 5.44
N PHE A 504 -7.85 16.45 4.55
CA PHE A 504 -8.11 17.34 3.42
C PHE A 504 -8.86 18.61 3.80
N SER A 505 -8.48 19.72 3.18
CA SER A 505 -9.20 20.99 3.18
C SER A 505 -9.35 21.48 1.75
N LEU A 506 -10.58 21.79 1.35
CA LEU A 506 -10.92 22.30 0.03
C LEU A 506 -11.22 23.80 0.10
N PHE A 507 -10.66 24.57 -0.84
CA PHE A 507 -10.91 25.99 -0.99
C PHE A 507 -11.40 26.26 -2.42
N VAL A 508 -12.44 27.05 -2.53
CA VAL A 508 -12.98 27.56 -3.78
C VAL A 508 -12.88 29.10 -3.72
N ASP A 509 -12.19 29.71 -4.68
CA ASP A 509 -11.95 31.15 -4.76
C ASP A 509 -11.36 31.73 -3.46
N GLY A 510 -10.46 30.97 -2.83
CA GLY A 510 -9.81 31.35 -1.57
C GLY A 510 -10.65 31.12 -0.31
N LYS A 511 -11.93 30.77 -0.42
CA LYS A 511 -12.80 30.47 0.72
C LYS A 511 -12.87 28.98 0.99
N LYS A 512 -12.86 28.57 2.27
CA LYS A 512 -13.00 27.17 2.64
C LYS A 512 -14.39 26.65 2.24
N ALA A 513 -14.39 25.59 1.43
CA ALA A 513 -15.61 24.91 0.97
C ALA A 513 -15.83 23.61 1.75
N LYS A 514 -17.10 23.21 1.83
CA LYS A 514 -17.47 21.91 2.41
C LYS A 514 -17.08 20.80 1.43
N ILE A 515 -16.31 19.82 1.91
CA ILE A 515 -16.07 18.59 1.15
C ILE A 515 -17.31 17.72 1.20
N GLU A 516 -17.75 17.26 0.05
CA GLU A 516 -18.82 16.28 -0.14
C GLU A 516 -18.20 14.98 -0.65
N ASP A 517 -18.74 13.82 -0.21
CA ASP A 517 -18.39 12.54 -0.80
C ASP A 517 -19.11 12.41 -2.14
N ILE A 518 -18.35 12.35 -3.22
CA ILE A 518 -18.84 12.13 -4.57
C ILE A 518 -18.40 10.73 -5.02
N ASN A 519 -19.25 10.04 -5.76
CA ASN A 519 -18.96 8.65 -6.15
C ASN A 519 -18.55 7.79 -4.95
N TYR A 520 -19.19 7.99 -3.79
CA TYR A 520 -18.98 7.34 -2.48
C TYR A 520 -17.68 7.64 -1.76
N ALA A 521 -16.58 7.84 -2.48
CA ALA A 521 -15.25 7.81 -1.86
C ALA A 521 -14.35 8.98 -2.24
N PHE A 522 -14.81 9.87 -3.11
CA PHE A 522 -13.94 10.90 -3.69
C PHE A 522 -14.37 12.31 -3.24
N ILE A 523 -13.38 13.20 -3.26
CA ILE A 523 -13.57 14.60 -2.90
C ILE A 523 -14.34 15.32 -3.99
N GLY A 524 -15.41 16.04 -3.59
CA GLY A 524 -16.12 16.97 -4.42
C GLY A 524 -16.79 18.09 -3.62
N THR A 525 -17.45 18.98 -4.32
CA THR A 525 -18.27 20.08 -3.74
C THR A 525 -19.22 20.64 -4.77
N SER A 526 -20.23 21.39 -4.34
CA SER A 526 -21.10 22.15 -5.24
C SER A 526 -20.40 23.40 -5.73
N LEU A 527 -20.54 23.71 -7.03
CA LEU A 527 -20.08 24.95 -7.65
C LEU A 527 -21.21 25.62 -8.41
N THR A 528 -21.21 26.95 -8.41
CA THR A 528 -22.07 27.76 -9.28
C THR A 528 -21.50 27.83 -10.69
N ALA A 529 -22.27 28.37 -11.62
CA ALA A 529 -21.74 28.74 -12.94
C ALA A 529 -20.64 29.81 -12.80
N GLY A 530 -19.60 29.70 -13.62
CA GLY A 530 -18.48 30.65 -13.65
C GLY A 530 -17.12 29.96 -13.67
N THR A 531 -16.08 30.80 -13.55
CA THR A 531 -14.68 30.36 -13.43
C THR A 531 -14.30 30.32 -11.96
N HIS A 532 -13.85 29.15 -11.50
CA HIS A 532 -13.47 28.95 -10.10
C HIS A 532 -12.01 28.55 -9.96
N ARG A 533 -11.34 29.07 -8.94
CA ARG A 533 -10.02 28.61 -8.48
C ARG A 533 -10.21 27.57 -7.40
N ILE A 534 -9.71 26.39 -7.65
CA ILE A 534 -9.79 25.24 -6.74
C ILE A 534 -8.41 25.05 -6.08
N LYS A 535 -8.41 24.91 -4.76
CA LYS A 535 -7.22 24.52 -4.01
C LYS A 535 -7.58 23.42 -3.01
N LEU A 536 -6.93 22.28 -3.14
CA LEU A 536 -7.03 21.16 -2.21
C LEU A 536 -5.70 21.04 -1.46
N VAL A 537 -5.78 21.01 -0.13
CA VAL A 537 -4.62 20.92 0.77
C VAL A 537 -4.80 19.68 1.65
N TYR A 538 -3.75 18.87 1.74
CA TYR A 538 -3.70 17.75 2.66
C TYR A 538 -2.74 18.03 3.81
N GLU A 539 -3.21 17.86 5.05
CA GLU A 539 -2.38 17.87 6.24
C GLU A 539 -2.65 16.59 7.03
N SER A 540 -1.61 15.78 7.24
CA SER A 540 -1.75 14.49 7.94
C SER A 540 -2.38 14.69 9.32
N PRO A 541 -3.45 13.93 9.67
CA PRO A 541 -4.08 14.02 10.98
C PRO A 541 -3.07 13.84 12.11
N GLY A 542 -3.14 14.72 13.10
CA GLY A 542 -2.22 14.70 14.25
C GLY A 542 -0.85 15.33 14.02
N LEU A 543 -0.45 15.64 12.78
CA LEU A 543 0.87 16.23 12.48
C LEU A 543 1.10 17.55 13.23
N ARG A 544 0.09 18.43 13.24
CA ARG A 544 0.17 19.72 13.94
C ARG A 544 0.33 19.53 15.43
N VAL A 545 -0.50 18.69 16.04
CA VAL A 545 -0.42 18.36 17.47
C VAL A 545 0.93 17.71 17.80
N GLY A 546 1.37 16.76 16.97
CA GLY A 546 2.67 16.10 17.12
C GLY A 546 3.84 17.07 17.08
N LYS A 547 3.82 18.07 16.19
CA LYS A 547 4.84 19.14 16.15
C LYS A 547 4.90 19.92 17.47
N TYR A 548 3.75 20.33 18.02
CA TYR A 548 3.73 21.06 19.30
C TYR A 548 4.21 20.19 20.46
N VAL A 549 3.76 18.94 20.55
CA VAL A 549 4.20 18.00 21.59
C VAL A 549 5.72 17.78 21.51
N SER A 550 6.27 17.65 20.30
CA SER A 550 7.71 17.49 20.10
C SER A 550 8.50 18.71 20.54
N VAL A 551 8.03 19.92 20.20
CA VAL A 551 8.68 21.19 20.64
C VAL A 551 8.66 21.30 22.17
N VAL A 552 7.51 21.05 22.80
CA VAL A 552 7.39 21.08 24.26
C VAL A 552 8.31 20.04 24.90
N GLY A 553 8.33 18.82 24.38
CA GLY A 553 9.23 17.76 24.86
C GLY A 553 10.71 18.14 24.74
N PHE A 554 11.09 18.74 23.64
CA PHE A 554 12.46 19.23 23.41
C PHE A 554 12.85 20.34 24.40
N LEU A 555 11.95 21.30 24.63
CA LEU A 555 12.17 22.38 25.60
C LEU A 555 12.30 21.84 27.02
N LEU A 556 11.45 20.90 27.42
CA LEU A 556 11.54 20.26 28.74
C LEU A 556 12.87 19.51 28.93
N CYS A 557 13.30 18.73 27.94
CA CYS A 557 14.59 18.05 27.97
C CYS A 557 15.74 19.06 28.09
N PHE A 558 15.69 20.16 27.32
CA PHE A 558 16.69 21.22 27.37
C PHE A 558 16.78 21.90 28.75
N ILE A 559 15.63 22.24 29.33
CA ILE A 559 15.55 22.81 30.68
C ILE A 559 16.14 21.85 31.71
N LEU A 560 15.79 20.56 31.66
CA LEU A 560 16.34 19.54 32.55
C LEU A 560 17.87 19.41 32.43
N CYS A 561 18.40 19.47 31.20
CA CYS A 561 19.83 19.49 30.97
C CYS A 561 20.50 20.73 31.59
N LEU A 562 19.93 21.90 31.41
CA LEU A 562 20.43 23.14 32.02
C LEU A 562 20.43 23.08 33.55
N ILE A 563 19.30 22.62 34.15
CA ILE A 563 19.21 22.43 35.61
C ILE A 563 20.32 21.51 36.08
N ARG A 564 20.58 20.39 35.38
CA ARG A 564 21.62 19.44 35.76
C ARG A 564 23.03 20.02 35.63
N ILE A 565 23.31 20.81 34.62
CA ILE A 565 24.58 21.52 34.44
C ILE A 565 24.79 22.51 35.60
N PHE A 566 23.79 23.37 35.90
CA PHE A 566 23.87 24.34 36.96
C PHE A 566 24.00 23.71 38.36
N THR A 567 23.26 22.63 38.62
CA THR A 567 23.36 21.92 39.93
C THR A 567 24.69 21.15 40.04
N GLY A 568 25.19 20.59 38.94
CA GLY A 568 26.50 19.93 38.86
C GLY A 568 27.67 20.91 39.10
N CYS A 569 27.58 22.11 38.53
CA CYS A 569 28.57 23.19 38.77
C CYS A 569 28.54 23.68 40.21
N ARG A 570 27.35 23.78 40.84
CA ARG A 570 27.26 24.16 42.27
C ARG A 570 27.92 23.11 43.17
N ARG A 571 27.71 21.80 42.95
CA ARG A 571 28.35 20.75 43.72
C ARG A 571 29.88 20.75 43.62
N LYS A 572 30.45 21.05 42.47
CA LYS A 572 31.92 21.18 42.30
C LYS A 572 32.49 22.36 43.09
N LYS A 573 31.78 23.51 43.20
CA LYS A 573 32.21 24.64 44.01
C LYS A 573 32.20 24.37 45.51
N PHE A 574 31.34 23.50 46.01
CA PHE A 574 31.26 23.15 47.43
C PHE A 574 32.27 22.06 47.88
N VAL A 575 32.94 21.39 46.95
CA VAL A 575 34.00 20.42 47.23
C VAL A 575 35.39 21.03 47.17
N LEU A 576 35.49 22.28 46.71
CA LEU A 576 36.74 23.08 46.59
C LEU A 576 36.86 24.19 47.64
N GLN A 577 35.93 24.28 48.60
CA GLN A 577 36.02 24.99 49.85
C GLN A 577 36.11 24.00 51.03
#